data_730a43a8e036f71415b722cd3fb98642
#
_entry.id   730a43a8e036f71415b722cd3fb98642
#
_cell.length_a   1.000
_cell.length_b   1.000
_cell.length_c   1.000
_cell.angle_alpha   90.00
_cell.angle_beta   90.00
_cell.angle_gamma   90.00
#
_symmetry.space_group_name_H-M   'P 1'
#
loop_
_entity.id
_entity.type
_entity.pdbx_description
1 polymer ?
#
loop_
_entity_poly.entity_id
_entity_poly.type
_entity_poly.pdbx_seq_one_letter_code
_entity_poly.pdbx_strand_id
1 'polypeptide(L)'
;MRAAEEGIEKAADKTAELLEKENERLAPKDTGSLKNSIYTTTSGDYMADVRAKSPYAQYVIRGTGIYNTEGANKKGWYYNVSNPSSRYYGWHYTEGQEPNNFPEQAYENKKNEISNIIDSEIDKAISKL
;
A
#
# COMPACT_ATOMS: atom_id res chain seq x y z
N MET A 1 -17.30 -23.50 13.57
CA MET A 1 -17.09 -24.63 12.65
C MET A 1 -15.76 -24.47 11.95
N ARG A 2 -14.93 -25.49 12.07
CA ARG A 2 -13.57 -25.43 11.55
C ARG A 2 -13.52 -25.21 10.02
N ALA A 3 -14.39 -25.84 9.26
CA ALA A 3 -14.39 -25.71 7.81
C ALA A 3 -14.70 -24.29 7.35
N ALA A 4 -15.67 -23.62 7.99
CA ALA A 4 -16.01 -22.24 7.68
C ALA A 4 -14.86 -21.29 8.08
N GLU A 5 -14.23 -21.55 9.25
CA GLU A 5 -13.10 -20.78 9.73
C GLU A 5 -11.91 -20.88 8.78
N GLU A 6 -11.61 -22.08 8.30
CA GLU A 6 -10.54 -22.31 7.32
C GLU A 6 -10.82 -21.55 6.01
N GLY A 7 -12.08 -21.53 5.56
CA GLY A 7 -12.49 -20.79 4.39
C GLY A 7 -12.26 -19.29 4.53
N ILE A 8 -12.61 -18.74 5.70
CA ILE A 8 -12.42 -17.31 5.99
C ILE A 8 -10.92 -16.98 6.04
N GLU A 9 -10.11 -17.82 6.66
CA GLU A 9 -8.66 -17.62 6.71
C GLU A 9 -8.04 -17.64 5.31
N LYS A 10 -8.41 -18.60 4.49
CA LYS A 10 -7.93 -18.69 3.10
C LYS A 10 -8.37 -17.48 2.28
N ALA A 11 -9.60 -17.02 2.46
CA ALA A 11 -10.10 -15.83 1.77
C ALA A 11 -9.29 -14.60 2.17
N ALA A 12 -8.99 -14.43 3.46
CA ALA A 12 -8.20 -13.32 3.95
C ALA A 12 -6.77 -13.35 3.37
N ASP A 13 -6.13 -14.53 3.39
CA ASP A 13 -4.77 -14.70 2.88
C ASP A 13 -4.69 -14.42 1.37
N LYS A 14 -5.61 -14.96 0.59
CA LYS A 14 -5.65 -14.74 -0.85
C LYS A 14 -5.94 -13.29 -1.21
N THR A 15 -6.83 -12.65 -0.47
CA THR A 15 -7.16 -11.23 -0.65
C THR A 15 -5.94 -10.37 -0.36
N ALA A 16 -5.23 -10.63 0.75
CA ALA A 16 -4.03 -9.89 1.10
C ALA A 16 -2.93 -10.05 0.06
N GLU A 17 -2.74 -11.27 -0.45
CA GLU A 17 -1.75 -11.54 -1.50
C GLU A 17 -2.09 -10.78 -2.79
N LEU A 18 -3.35 -10.76 -3.18
CA LEU A 18 -3.82 -10.03 -4.35
C LEU A 18 -3.56 -8.52 -4.19
N LEU A 19 -3.91 -7.97 -3.02
CA LEU A 19 -3.70 -6.55 -2.74
C LEU A 19 -2.21 -6.19 -2.65
N GLU A 20 -1.38 -7.07 -2.09
CA GLU A 20 0.07 -6.87 -2.06
C GLU A 20 0.63 -6.69 -3.46
N LYS A 21 0.27 -7.58 -4.37
CA LYS A 21 0.73 -7.51 -5.77
C LYS A 21 0.24 -6.25 -6.48
N GLU A 22 -1.00 -5.87 -6.25
CA GLU A 22 -1.55 -4.66 -6.89
C GLU A 22 -0.93 -3.40 -6.29
N ASN A 23 -0.69 -3.36 -4.98
CA ASN A 23 0.03 -2.26 -4.35
C ASN A 23 1.46 -2.14 -4.90
N GLU A 24 2.15 -3.26 -5.07
CA GLU A 24 3.49 -3.27 -5.68
C GLU A 24 3.46 -2.73 -7.11
N ARG A 25 2.44 -3.08 -7.87
CA ARG A 25 2.29 -2.62 -9.25
C ARG A 25 2.04 -1.11 -9.33
N LEU A 26 1.26 -0.57 -8.40
CA LEU A 26 0.85 0.83 -8.40
C LEU A 26 1.80 1.77 -7.65
N ALA A 27 2.64 1.23 -6.77
CA ALA A 27 3.58 2.04 -6.00
C ALA A 27 4.57 2.76 -6.93
N PRO A 28 4.96 4.01 -6.60
CA PRO A 28 5.98 4.71 -7.37
C PRO A 28 7.27 3.93 -7.48
N LYS A 29 7.88 3.92 -8.66
CA LYS A 29 8.98 3.00 -8.99
C LYS A 29 10.35 3.67 -9.09
N ASP A 30 10.46 4.94 -8.75
CA ASP A 30 11.68 5.72 -8.95
C ASP A 30 12.93 5.06 -8.40
N THR A 31 12.84 4.48 -7.20
CA THR A 31 13.97 3.77 -6.58
C THR A 31 13.70 2.28 -6.37
N GLY A 32 12.46 1.84 -6.54
CA GLY A 32 12.02 0.50 -6.19
C GLY A 32 11.93 0.25 -4.69
N SER A 33 12.40 1.18 -3.87
CA SER A 33 12.46 1.05 -2.43
C SER A 33 11.09 0.88 -1.79
N LEU A 34 10.13 1.71 -2.16
CA LEU A 34 8.77 1.63 -1.63
C LEU A 34 8.08 0.33 -2.08
N LYS A 35 8.16 0.00 -3.36
CA LYS A 35 7.58 -1.22 -3.91
C LYS A 35 8.11 -2.46 -3.18
N ASN A 36 9.44 -2.53 -3.00
CA ASN A 36 10.08 -3.67 -2.38
C ASN A 36 9.85 -3.76 -0.88
N SER A 37 9.31 -2.69 -0.26
CA SER A 37 8.99 -2.68 1.17
C SER A 37 7.58 -3.20 1.47
N ILE A 38 6.76 -3.42 0.45
CA ILE A 38 5.37 -3.88 0.63
C ILE A 38 5.37 -5.37 0.96
N TYR A 39 4.64 -5.74 2.00
CA TYR A 39 4.57 -7.12 2.46
C TYR A 39 3.21 -7.41 3.10
N THR A 40 2.90 -8.69 3.22
CA THR A 40 1.66 -9.17 3.84
C THR A 40 1.97 -9.82 5.17
N THR A 41 1.15 -9.56 6.18
CA THR A 41 1.18 -10.29 7.45
C THR A 41 -0.17 -10.95 7.68
N THR A 42 -0.13 -12.15 8.27
CA THR A 42 -1.34 -12.87 8.67
C THR A 42 -1.25 -13.16 10.15
N SER A 43 -2.36 -13.00 10.86
CA SER A 43 -2.39 -13.20 12.32
C SER A 43 -2.95 -14.55 12.74
N GLY A 44 -3.51 -15.32 11.82
CA GLY A 44 -4.18 -16.57 12.13
C GLY A 44 -5.58 -16.40 12.71
N ASP A 45 -6.02 -15.15 12.93
CA ASP A 45 -7.32 -14.80 13.51
C ASP A 45 -8.25 -14.18 12.46
N TYR A 46 -8.25 -14.71 11.25
CA TYR A 46 -9.08 -14.22 10.13
C TYR A 46 -8.67 -12.83 9.66
N MET A 47 -7.46 -12.41 10.00
CA MET A 47 -6.92 -11.10 9.63
C MET A 47 -5.66 -11.24 8.81
N ALA A 48 -5.59 -10.41 7.79
CA ALA A 48 -4.38 -10.26 7.00
C ALA A 48 -4.22 -8.77 6.67
N ASP A 49 -2.99 -8.29 6.72
CA ASP A 49 -2.67 -6.89 6.45
C ASP A 49 -1.66 -6.78 5.33
N VAL A 50 -1.84 -5.78 4.48
CA VAL A 50 -0.81 -5.36 3.53
C VAL A 50 -0.14 -4.12 4.12
N ARG A 51 1.17 -4.18 4.28
CA ARG A 51 1.96 -3.13 4.94
C ARG A 51 3.13 -2.70 4.08
N ALA A 52 3.65 -1.53 4.37
CA ALA A 52 4.88 -1.03 3.75
C ALA A 52 5.88 -0.69 4.84
N LYS A 53 7.11 -1.24 4.74
CA LYS A 53 8.19 -0.95 5.70
C LYS A 53 8.82 0.41 5.46
N SER A 54 8.70 0.95 4.25
CA SER A 54 9.31 2.23 3.91
C SER A 54 8.71 3.36 4.74
N PRO A 55 9.54 4.17 5.43
CA PRO A 55 9.03 5.33 6.16
C PRO A 55 8.47 6.41 5.24
N TYR A 56 8.74 6.33 3.95
CA TYR A 56 8.25 7.30 2.96
C TYR A 56 6.82 7.02 2.49
N ALA A 57 6.28 5.83 2.77
CA ALA A 57 4.96 5.43 2.27
C ALA A 57 3.86 6.43 2.65
N GLN A 58 3.83 6.89 3.90
CA GLN A 58 2.85 7.85 4.37
C GLN A 58 2.91 9.18 3.61
N TYR A 59 4.11 9.63 3.27
CA TYR A 59 4.29 10.89 2.54
C TYR A 59 3.86 10.76 1.08
N VAL A 60 4.09 9.63 0.47
CA VAL A 60 3.63 9.33 -0.89
C VAL A 60 2.10 9.33 -0.93
N ILE A 61 1.47 8.65 0.02
CA ILE A 61 0.01 8.49 0.04
C ILE A 61 -0.68 9.82 0.32
N ARG A 62 -0.19 10.59 1.28
CA ARG A 62 -0.83 11.82 1.75
C ARG A 62 -0.43 13.07 0.97
N GLY A 63 0.66 12.99 0.20
CA GLY A 63 1.27 14.15 -0.38
C GLY A 63 2.12 14.90 0.63
N THR A 64 2.87 15.89 0.17
CA THR A 64 3.78 16.70 1.00
C THR A 64 3.66 18.17 0.64
N GLY A 65 4.11 19.05 1.56
CA GLY A 65 4.12 20.48 1.32
C GLY A 65 2.71 21.05 1.15
N ILE A 66 2.51 21.85 0.11
CA ILE A 66 1.20 22.46 -0.17
C ILE A 66 0.14 21.42 -0.54
N TYR A 67 0.57 20.22 -0.94
CA TYR A 67 -0.32 19.12 -1.36
C TYR A 67 -0.69 18.17 -0.22
N ASN A 68 -0.19 18.40 0.99
CA ASN A 68 -0.46 17.52 2.13
C ASN A 68 -1.95 17.51 2.46
N THR A 69 -2.57 16.33 2.44
CA THR A 69 -4.00 16.17 2.68
C THR A 69 -4.38 16.17 4.17
N GLU A 70 -3.41 15.95 5.08
CA GLU A 70 -3.69 15.79 6.51
C GLU A 70 -2.98 16.80 7.40
N GLY A 71 -2.10 17.62 6.83
CA GLY A 71 -1.33 18.59 7.62
C GLY A 71 -2.01 19.94 7.73
N ALA A 72 -1.79 20.61 8.87
CA ALA A 72 -2.22 21.98 9.08
C ALA A 72 -1.33 22.97 8.33
N ASN A 73 -0.05 22.64 8.13
CA ASN A 73 0.93 23.50 7.48
C ASN A 73 1.17 23.05 6.05
N LYS A 74 0.41 23.64 5.13
CA LYS A 74 0.54 23.35 3.70
C LYS A 74 1.50 24.34 3.06
N LYS A 75 2.80 24.12 3.28
CA LYS A 75 3.86 25.01 2.81
C LYS A 75 4.92 24.24 2.04
N GLY A 76 5.48 24.85 1.03
CA GLY A 76 6.72 24.40 0.43
C GLY A 76 7.91 24.63 1.37
N TRP A 77 9.05 24.11 1.01
CA TRP A 77 10.25 24.27 1.82
C TRP A 77 11.50 24.29 0.94
N TYR A 78 12.59 24.80 1.55
CA TYR A 78 13.90 24.72 0.93
C TYR A 78 14.64 23.50 1.48
N TYR A 79 15.41 22.86 0.61
CA TYR A 79 16.29 21.77 1.00
C TYR A 79 17.64 21.93 0.33
N ASN A 80 18.67 21.35 0.94
CA ASN A 80 20.04 21.44 0.48
C ASN A 80 20.57 20.08 0.10
N VAL A 81 21.06 19.97 -1.15
CA VAL A 81 21.78 18.80 -1.59
C VAL A 81 23.27 19.06 -1.35
N SER A 82 23.83 18.39 -0.35
CA SER A 82 25.19 18.66 0.14
C SER A 82 26.30 17.94 -0.61
N ASN A 83 25.98 16.99 -1.47
CA ASN A 83 26.98 16.27 -2.24
C ASN A 83 27.42 17.09 -3.47
N PRO A 84 28.68 17.60 -3.49
CA PRO A 84 29.17 18.41 -4.61
C PRO A 84 29.19 17.69 -5.95
N SER A 85 29.19 16.34 -5.95
CA SER A 85 29.17 15.53 -7.15
C SER A 85 27.77 15.37 -7.74
N SER A 86 26.74 15.74 -7.01
CA SER A 86 25.36 15.68 -7.49
C SER A 86 25.10 16.82 -8.46
N ARG A 87 24.41 16.51 -9.57
CA ARG A 87 23.94 17.54 -10.49
C ARG A 87 22.88 18.46 -9.85
N TYR A 88 22.34 18.04 -8.72
CA TYR A 88 21.37 18.81 -7.93
C TYR A 88 21.98 19.52 -6.74
N TYR A 89 23.32 19.62 -6.69
CA TYR A 89 24.05 20.26 -5.60
C TYR A 89 23.54 21.68 -5.33
N GLY A 90 23.38 21.99 -4.04
CA GLY A 90 22.98 23.31 -3.59
C GLY A 90 21.57 23.35 -3.01
N TRP A 91 21.06 24.57 -2.86
CA TRP A 91 19.74 24.84 -2.31
C TRP A 91 18.66 24.80 -3.38
N HIS A 92 17.53 24.18 -3.03
CA HIS A 92 16.37 24.07 -3.90
C HIS A 92 15.10 24.34 -3.13
N TYR A 93 14.09 24.84 -3.81
CA TYR A 93 12.76 25.01 -3.23
C TYR A 93 11.83 23.96 -3.83
N THR A 94 10.96 23.39 -3.00
CA THR A 94 9.91 22.50 -3.47
C THR A 94 8.57 22.88 -2.84
N GLU A 95 7.51 22.75 -3.61
CA GLU A 95 6.15 22.87 -3.11
C GLU A 95 5.64 21.56 -2.52
N GLY A 96 6.37 20.47 -2.75
CA GLY A 96 6.01 19.13 -2.31
C GLY A 96 5.56 18.24 -3.45
N GLN A 97 4.95 17.13 -3.11
CA GLN A 97 4.42 16.16 -4.07
C GLN A 97 2.93 15.98 -3.89
N GLU A 98 2.23 15.82 -5.00
CA GLU A 98 0.81 15.47 -4.97
C GLU A 98 0.62 14.11 -4.30
N PRO A 99 -0.51 13.91 -3.60
CA PRO A 99 -0.78 12.61 -2.99
C PRO A 99 -0.97 11.52 -4.06
N ASN A 100 -0.50 10.34 -3.73
CA ASN A 100 -0.71 9.15 -4.55
C ASN A 100 -1.24 8.05 -3.63
N ASN A 101 -2.54 7.96 -3.50
CA ASN A 101 -3.17 6.96 -2.66
C ASN A 101 -3.29 5.63 -3.41
N PHE A 102 -2.14 5.03 -3.71
CA PHE A 102 -2.08 3.77 -4.43
C PHE A 102 -2.73 2.59 -3.69
N PRO A 103 -2.73 2.53 -2.34
CA PRO A 103 -3.44 1.46 -1.65
C PRO A 103 -4.96 1.50 -1.87
N GLU A 104 -5.57 2.68 -1.86
CA GLU A 104 -6.99 2.83 -2.15
C GLU A 104 -7.28 2.46 -3.60
N GLN A 105 -6.44 2.87 -4.52
CA GLN A 105 -6.56 2.53 -5.94
C GLN A 105 -6.42 1.02 -6.14
N ALA A 106 -5.51 0.37 -5.42
CA ALA A 106 -5.34 -1.09 -5.46
C ALA A 106 -6.63 -1.80 -5.06
N TYR A 107 -7.26 -1.36 -3.98
CA TYR A 107 -8.54 -1.91 -3.53
C TYR A 107 -9.62 -1.71 -4.58
N GLU A 108 -9.76 -0.48 -5.10
CA GLU A 108 -10.78 -0.18 -6.11
C GLU A 108 -10.60 -1.03 -7.38
N ASN A 109 -9.36 -1.26 -7.80
CA ASN A 109 -9.06 -2.08 -8.96
C ASN A 109 -9.39 -3.56 -8.76
N LYS A 110 -9.35 -4.04 -7.53
CA LYS A 110 -9.45 -5.47 -7.22
C LYS A 110 -10.68 -5.87 -6.41
N LYS A 111 -11.55 -4.93 -6.06
CA LYS A 111 -12.69 -5.23 -5.18
C LYS A 111 -13.62 -6.33 -5.71
N ASN A 112 -13.82 -6.41 -7.02
CA ASN A 112 -14.67 -7.46 -7.61
C ASN A 112 -13.99 -8.83 -7.51
N GLU A 113 -12.68 -8.89 -7.74
CA GLU A 113 -11.91 -10.12 -7.57
C GLU A 113 -11.88 -10.56 -6.11
N ILE A 114 -11.81 -9.60 -5.18
CA ILE A 114 -11.86 -9.87 -3.74
C ILE A 114 -13.19 -10.52 -3.36
N SER A 115 -14.31 -9.96 -3.83
CA SER A 115 -15.62 -10.55 -3.63
C SER A 115 -15.69 -11.99 -4.13
N ASN A 116 -15.15 -12.24 -5.32
CA ASN A 116 -15.14 -13.57 -5.92
C ASN A 116 -14.28 -14.56 -5.12
N ILE A 117 -13.14 -14.10 -4.59
CA ILE A 117 -12.28 -14.92 -3.73
C ILE A 117 -13.01 -15.32 -2.46
N ILE A 118 -13.66 -14.36 -1.81
CA ILE A 118 -14.40 -14.61 -0.56
C ILE A 118 -15.52 -15.62 -0.82
N ASP A 119 -16.33 -15.40 -1.84
CA ASP A 119 -17.44 -16.29 -2.20
C ASP A 119 -16.94 -17.70 -2.52
N SER A 120 -15.88 -17.81 -3.32
CA SER A 120 -15.31 -19.09 -3.72
C SER A 120 -14.75 -19.88 -2.54
N GLU A 121 -14.02 -19.24 -1.64
CA GLU A 121 -13.42 -19.93 -0.49
C GLU A 121 -14.48 -20.35 0.53
N ILE A 122 -15.52 -19.55 0.72
CA ILE A 122 -16.62 -19.90 1.60
C ILE A 122 -17.40 -21.06 1.03
N ASP A 123 -17.70 -21.05 -0.27
CA ASP A 123 -18.40 -22.15 -0.94
C ASP A 123 -17.62 -23.46 -0.84
N LYS A 124 -16.29 -23.42 -1.03
CA LYS A 124 -15.43 -24.59 -0.88
C LYS A 124 -15.46 -25.13 0.56
N ALA A 125 -15.44 -24.23 1.55
CA ALA A 125 -15.49 -24.60 2.94
C ALA A 125 -16.82 -25.27 3.30
N ILE A 126 -17.92 -24.70 2.82
CA ILE A 126 -19.28 -25.25 3.06
C ILE A 126 -19.43 -26.62 2.38
N SER A 127 -18.87 -26.80 1.19
CA SER A 127 -18.97 -28.08 0.48
C SER A 127 -18.26 -29.24 1.17
N LYS A 128 -17.38 -28.95 2.11
CA LYS A 128 -16.66 -29.96 2.91
C LYS A 128 -17.42 -30.39 4.17
N LEU A 129 -18.54 -29.76 4.45
CA LEU A 129 -19.39 -30.14 5.56
C LEU A 129 -20.25 -31.35 5.16
#